data_ec76069ebb388be3d393f21d9f52827d
#
_entry.id   ec76069ebb388be3d393f21d9f52827d
#
_cell.length_a   1.000
_cell.length_b   1.000
_cell.length_c   1.000
_cell.angle_alpha   90.00
_cell.angle_beta   90.00
_cell.angle_gamma   90.00
#
_symmetry.space_group_name_H-M   'P 1'
#
loop_
_entity.id
_entity.type
_entity.pdbx_description
1 polymer ?
#
loop_
_entity_poly.entity_id
_entity_poly.type
_entity_poly.pdbx_seq_one_letter_code
_entity_poly.pdbx_strand_id
1 'polypeptide(L)'
;MPTTWNNLLNLFFPNLCKICKRPLVEGEEQICLKCLCDLPHTGYHQLVNNPVEQLFIGKNRIEYATAYLRYEKGGKVQSLIHSLKYHDNKKLGYLLGRQIARELQADHSPICTVDLLIPVPLHPRKKQQRGY
;
A
#
# COMPACT_ATOMS: atom_id res chain seq x y z
N MET A 1 -27.27 -3.32 -9.52
CA MET A 1 -27.37 -3.65 -10.97
C MET A 1 -26.32 -2.81 -11.69
N PRO A 2 -25.25 -3.39 -12.27
CA PRO A 2 -24.35 -2.63 -13.12
C PRO A 2 -25.12 -2.30 -14.40
N THR A 3 -25.32 -1.04 -14.68
CA THR A 3 -25.99 -0.57 -15.87
C THR A 3 -25.15 -0.99 -17.08
N THR A 4 -25.80 -1.54 -18.12
CA THR A 4 -25.22 -1.92 -19.43
C THR A 4 -24.33 -0.82 -20.02
N TRP A 5 -24.57 0.41 -19.67
CA TRP A 5 -23.79 1.60 -20.03
C TRP A 5 -22.38 1.62 -19.44
N ASN A 6 -22.20 1.16 -18.19
CA ASN A 6 -20.87 1.05 -17.56
C ASN A 6 -20.02 -0.07 -18.22
N ASN A 7 -20.67 -1.15 -18.67
CA ASN A 7 -19.99 -2.23 -19.37
C ASN A 7 -19.49 -1.78 -20.76
N LEU A 8 -20.28 -0.95 -21.45
CA LEU A 8 -19.89 -0.40 -22.76
C LEU A 8 -18.72 0.61 -22.60
N LEU A 9 -18.75 1.46 -21.57
CA LEU A 9 -17.67 2.39 -21.28
C LEU A 9 -16.39 1.65 -20.87
N ASN A 10 -16.48 0.58 -20.09
CA ASN A 10 -15.34 -0.25 -19.71
C ASN A 10 -14.70 -1.00 -20.89
N LEU A 11 -15.44 -1.21 -21.98
CA LEU A 11 -14.89 -1.78 -23.20
C LEU A 11 -13.92 -0.83 -23.91
N PHE A 12 -14.22 0.48 -23.90
CA PHE A 12 -13.38 1.51 -24.55
C PHE A 12 -12.37 2.12 -23.59
N PHE A 13 -12.67 2.19 -22.29
CA PHE A 13 -11.84 2.79 -21.24
C PHE A 13 -11.75 1.85 -20.03
N PRO A 14 -11.05 0.71 -20.15
CA PRO A 14 -10.94 -0.23 -19.04
C PRO A 14 -10.12 0.36 -17.88
N ASN A 15 -10.55 0.09 -16.67
CA ASN A 15 -9.73 0.34 -15.50
C ASN A 15 -8.50 -0.56 -15.54
N LEU A 16 -7.30 0.04 -15.51
CA LEU A 16 -6.04 -0.68 -15.62
C LEU A 16 -5.38 -0.87 -14.27
N CYS A 17 -4.82 -2.06 -14.06
CA CYS A 17 -3.96 -2.34 -12.92
C CYS A 17 -2.81 -1.35 -12.83
N LYS A 18 -2.58 -0.74 -11.67
CA LYS A 18 -1.53 0.28 -11.48
C LYS A 18 -0.12 -0.28 -11.59
N ILE A 19 0.04 -1.59 -11.54
CA ILE A 19 1.34 -2.28 -11.68
C ILE A 19 1.54 -2.78 -13.12
N CYS A 20 0.75 -3.76 -13.56
CA CYS A 20 0.98 -4.46 -14.83
C CYS A 20 0.20 -3.89 -16.01
N LYS A 21 -0.63 -2.88 -15.80
CA LYS A 21 -1.46 -2.22 -16.82
C LYS A 21 -2.51 -3.14 -17.49
N ARG A 22 -2.70 -4.35 -17.01
CA ARG A 22 -3.76 -5.26 -17.47
C ARG A 22 -5.13 -4.67 -17.08
N PRO A 23 -6.16 -4.83 -17.90
CA PRO A 23 -7.55 -4.51 -17.51
C PRO A 23 -7.91 -5.24 -16.21
N LEU A 24 -8.55 -4.51 -15.30
CA LEU A 24 -9.08 -5.05 -14.06
C LEU A 24 -10.40 -5.76 -14.33
N VAL A 25 -10.62 -6.88 -13.65
CA VAL A 25 -11.88 -7.62 -13.69
C VAL A 25 -12.80 -7.22 -12.54
N GLU A 26 -14.03 -7.69 -12.54
CA GLU A 26 -14.99 -7.43 -11.48
C GLU A 26 -14.43 -7.86 -10.11
N GLY A 27 -14.51 -6.97 -9.11
CA GLY A 27 -13.92 -7.16 -7.79
C GLY A 27 -12.47 -6.68 -7.64
N GLU A 28 -11.78 -6.32 -8.73
CA GLU A 28 -10.47 -5.68 -8.69
C GLU A 28 -10.63 -4.15 -8.80
N GLU A 29 -10.00 -3.38 -7.91
CA GLU A 29 -10.19 -1.92 -7.91
C GLU A 29 -9.00 -1.13 -8.48
N GLN A 30 -7.79 -1.33 -7.95
CA GLN A 30 -6.59 -0.57 -8.28
C GLN A 30 -5.44 -1.48 -8.73
N ILE A 31 -5.40 -2.68 -8.20
CA ILE A 31 -4.37 -3.68 -8.43
C ILE A 31 -5.09 -4.99 -8.73
N CYS A 32 -4.63 -5.72 -9.76
CA CYS A 32 -5.17 -7.04 -10.03
C CYS A 32 -4.70 -8.05 -8.98
N LEU A 33 -5.49 -9.08 -8.74
CA LEU A 33 -5.21 -10.11 -7.73
C LEU A 33 -3.81 -10.71 -7.90
N LYS A 34 -3.41 -11.04 -9.14
CA LYS A 34 -2.07 -11.54 -9.41
C LYS A 34 -0.97 -10.59 -8.91
N CYS A 35 -1.06 -9.29 -9.24
CA CYS A 35 -0.06 -8.33 -8.79
C CYS A 35 -0.09 -8.12 -7.28
N LEU A 36 -1.27 -8.21 -6.66
CA LEU A 36 -1.42 -8.09 -5.21
C LEU A 36 -0.73 -9.26 -4.49
N CYS A 37 -0.95 -10.49 -4.94
CA CYS A 37 -0.29 -11.67 -4.38
C CYS A 37 1.22 -11.71 -4.63
N ASP A 38 1.67 -11.14 -5.75
CA ASP A 38 3.08 -11.07 -6.14
C ASP A 38 3.84 -9.86 -5.54
N LEU A 39 3.25 -9.13 -4.60
CA LEU A 39 3.97 -8.06 -3.91
C LEU A 39 5.08 -8.63 -3.03
N PRO A 40 6.26 -7.97 -3.00
CA PRO A 40 7.39 -8.43 -2.19
C PRO A 40 7.17 -8.10 -0.71
N HIS A 41 6.32 -8.88 -0.04
CA HIS A 41 6.08 -8.77 1.39
C HIS A 41 7.36 -9.09 2.17
N THR A 42 7.60 -8.38 3.26
CA THR A 42 8.78 -8.60 4.10
C THR A 42 8.53 -9.62 5.21
N GLY A 43 7.32 -9.68 5.74
CA GLY A 43 6.99 -10.47 6.93
C GLY A 43 7.68 -9.98 8.22
N TYR A 44 8.30 -8.80 8.21
CA TYR A 44 9.12 -8.32 9.33
C TYR A 44 8.32 -8.10 10.62
N HIS A 45 7.02 -7.91 10.54
CA HIS A 45 6.15 -7.81 11.72
C HIS A 45 6.05 -9.11 12.54
N GLN A 46 6.47 -10.24 11.96
CA GLN A 46 6.53 -11.55 12.62
C GLN A 46 7.91 -11.85 13.23
N LEU A 47 8.91 -11.02 12.94
CA LEU A 47 10.29 -11.24 13.32
C LEU A 47 10.72 -10.29 14.44
N VAL A 48 11.25 -10.84 15.52
CA VAL A 48 11.93 -10.07 16.57
C VAL A 48 13.31 -9.68 16.07
N ASN A 49 13.75 -8.44 16.37
CA ASN A 49 15.02 -7.90 15.89
C ASN A 49 15.13 -7.87 14.35
N ASN A 50 14.03 -7.57 13.68
CA ASN A 50 14.01 -7.48 12.23
C ASN A 50 14.94 -6.36 11.70
N PRO A 51 15.30 -6.38 10.40
CA PRO A 51 16.23 -5.40 9.82
C PRO A 51 15.82 -3.93 9.98
N VAL A 52 14.52 -3.63 10.15
CA VAL A 52 14.04 -2.26 10.38
C VAL A 52 14.32 -1.83 11.81
N GLU A 53 14.05 -2.68 12.80
CA GLU A 53 14.35 -2.43 14.21
C GLU A 53 15.85 -2.19 14.43
N GLN A 54 16.69 -2.97 13.77
CA GLN A 54 18.15 -2.85 13.85
C GLN A 54 18.67 -1.46 13.45
N LEU A 55 17.96 -0.74 12.54
CA LEU A 55 18.35 0.62 12.15
C LEU A 55 18.25 1.65 13.28
N PHE A 56 17.49 1.35 14.32
CA PHE A 56 17.24 2.25 15.46
C PHE A 56 18.07 1.91 16.69
N ILE A 57 18.77 0.77 16.70
CA ILE A 57 19.64 0.38 17.83
C ILE A 57 20.68 1.45 18.07
N GLY A 58 20.78 1.91 19.33
CA GLY A 58 21.71 2.95 19.76
C GLY A 58 21.34 4.38 19.33
N LYS A 59 20.25 4.58 18.59
CA LYS A 59 19.78 5.91 18.16
C LYS A 59 18.54 6.37 18.93
N ASN A 60 17.53 5.55 18.96
CA ASN A 60 16.25 5.85 19.61
C ASN A 60 15.69 4.59 20.27
N ARG A 61 14.98 4.77 21.38
CA ARG A 61 14.23 3.69 21.99
C ARG A 61 12.93 3.48 21.21
N ILE A 62 12.88 2.42 20.42
CA ILE A 62 11.70 2.00 19.65
C ILE A 62 11.37 0.58 20.12
N GLU A 63 10.11 0.35 20.47
CA GLU A 63 9.63 -0.97 20.88
C GLU A 63 9.38 -1.87 19.68
N TYR A 64 8.86 -1.28 18.60
CA TYR A 64 8.49 -1.98 17.38
C TYR A 64 8.78 -1.15 16.15
N ALA A 65 9.37 -1.77 15.13
CA ALA A 65 9.48 -1.21 13.80
C ALA A 65 9.30 -2.29 12.75
N THR A 66 8.59 -1.98 11.67
CA THR A 66 8.38 -2.92 10.57
C THR A 66 8.30 -2.18 9.23
N ALA A 67 8.48 -2.92 8.15
CA ALA A 67 8.20 -2.48 6.80
C ALA A 67 7.32 -3.53 6.12
N TYR A 68 6.27 -3.11 5.46
CA TYR A 68 5.30 -4.03 4.84
C TYR A 68 5.83 -4.64 3.54
N LEU A 69 6.41 -3.79 2.68
CA LEU A 69 6.90 -4.19 1.37
C LEU A 69 8.39 -3.85 1.21
N ARG A 70 9.11 -4.73 0.50
CA ARG A 70 10.48 -4.48 0.08
C ARG A 70 10.50 -3.56 -1.13
N TYR A 71 11.26 -2.48 -1.05
CA TYR A 71 11.46 -1.56 -2.17
C TYR A 71 12.60 -2.04 -3.06
N GLU A 72 12.33 -2.17 -4.36
CA GLU A 72 13.33 -2.43 -5.39
C GLU A 72 13.18 -1.41 -6.51
N LYS A 73 14.31 -0.85 -6.97
CA LYS A 73 14.33 0.09 -8.08
C LYS A 73 13.85 -0.62 -9.36
N GLY A 74 12.89 -0.01 -10.06
CA GLY A 74 12.24 -0.63 -11.23
C GLY A 74 11.16 -1.65 -10.88
N GLY A 75 11.00 -1.99 -9.60
CA GLY A 75 10.04 -3.02 -9.16
C GLY A 75 8.59 -2.53 -9.01
N LYS A 76 7.72 -3.47 -8.67
CA LYS A 76 6.27 -3.23 -8.49
C LYS A 76 5.96 -2.17 -7.43
N VAL A 77 6.70 -2.18 -6.32
CA VAL A 77 6.52 -1.24 -5.20
C VAL A 77 6.84 0.19 -5.63
N GLN A 78 7.86 0.39 -6.47
CA GLN A 78 8.14 1.72 -7.02
C GLN A 78 6.95 2.26 -7.83
N SER A 79 6.34 1.43 -8.68
CA SER A 79 5.16 1.81 -9.47
C SER A 79 3.98 2.19 -8.59
N LEU A 80 3.75 1.46 -7.50
CA LEU A 80 2.71 1.77 -6.51
C LEU A 80 2.94 3.09 -5.80
N ILE A 81 4.16 3.30 -5.29
CA ILE A 81 4.54 4.55 -4.60
C ILE A 81 4.42 5.74 -5.55
N HIS A 82 4.83 5.58 -6.81
CA HIS A 82 4.70 6.61 -7.82
C HIS A 82 3.23 6.94 -8.10
N SER A 83 2.39 5.93 -8.29
CA SER A 83 0.94 6.11 -8.49
C SER A 83 0.29 6.82 -7.29
N LEU A 84 0.70 6.48 -6.07
CA LEU A 84 0.22 7.09 -4.83
C LEU A 84 0.64 8.57 -4.74
N LYS A 85 1.90 8.89 -5.07
CA LYS A 85 2.46 10.23 -4.88
C LYS A 85 2.03 11.24 -5.94
N TYR A 86 1.79 10.80 -7.18
CA TYR A 86 1.68 11.73 -8.32
C TYR A 86 0.32 11.69 -9.05
N HIS A 87 -0.56 10.77 -8.70
CA HIS A 87 -1.86 10.61 -9.36
C HIS A 87 -3.07 10.78 -8.44
N ASP A 88 -2.89 11.44 -7.28
CA ASP A 88 -3.95 11.65 -6.26
C ASP A 88 -4.77 10.36 -5.98
N ASN A 89 -4.09 9.22 -5.98
CA ASN A 89 -4.76 7.91 -5.90
C ASN A 89 -5.00 7.49 -4.45
N LYS A 90 -5.88 8.20 -3.75
CA LYS A 90 -6.29 7.89 -2.37
C LYS A 90 -6.87 6.48 -2.23
N LYS A 91 -7.57 5.99 -3.27
CA LYS A 91 -8.15 4.63 -3.29
C LYS A 91 -7.07 3.56 -3.19
N LEU A 92 -5.93 3.76 -3.87
CA LEU A 92 -4.80 2.85 -3.76
C LEU A 92 -4.21 2.84 -2.34
N GLY A 93 -4.07 4.02 -1.72
CA GLY A 93 -3.60 4.14 -0.33
C GLY A 93 -4.53 3.41 0.64
N TYR A 94 -5.84 3.59 0.49
CA TYR A 94 -6.84 2.90 1.29
C TYR A 94 -6.79 1.38 1.12
N LEU A 95 -6.67 0.90 -0.11
CA LEU A 95 -6.56 -0.53 -0.41
C LEU A 95 -5.32 -1.14 0.26
N LEU A 96 -4.15 -0.52 0.10
CA LEU A 96 -2.91 -0.99 0.71
C LEU A 96 -2.97 -0.94 2.24
N GLY A 97 -3.48 0.15 2.82
CA GLY A 97 -3.64 0.29 4.27
C GLY A 97 -4.56 -0.79 4.85
N ARG A 98 -5.66 -1.11 4.17
CA ARG A 98 -6.57 -2.18 4.57
C ARG A 98 -5.92 -3.56 4.50
N GLN A 99 -5.07 -3.81 3.50
CA GLN A 99 -4.33 -5.08 3.40
C GLN A 99 -3.31 -5.22 4.53
N ILE A 100 -2.54 -4.17 4.79
CA ILE A 100 -1.59 -4.14 5.92
C ILE A 100 -2.32 -4.42 7.24
N ALA A 101 -3.42 -3.71 7.50
CA ALA A 101 -4.16 -3.88 8.74
C ALA A 101 -4.68 -5.31 8.92
N ARG A 102 -5.21 -5.92 7.84
CA ARG A 102 -5.70 -7.32 7.88
C ARG A 102 -4.59 -8.31 8.19
N GLU A 103 -3.42 -8.15 7.57
CA GLU A 103 -2.27 -9.01 7.78
C GLU A 103 -1.76 -8.89 9.22
N LEU A 104 -1.56 -7.67 9.71
CA LEU A 104 -1.14 -7.42 11.08
C LEU A 104 -2.14 -7.96 12.13
N GLN A 105 -3.44 -7.87 11.85
CA GLN A 105 -4.49 -8.43 12.73
C GLN A 105 -4.49 -9.96 12.70
N ALA A 106 -4.37 -10.57 11.51
CA ALA A 106 -4.34 -12.02 11.36
C ALA A 106 -3.15 -12.64 12.09
N ASP A 107 -2.02 -11.95 12.09
CA ASP A 107 -0.78 -12.40 12.74
C ASP A 107 -0.66 -11.92 14.21
N HIS A 108 -1.74 -11.35 14.76
CA HIS A 108 -1.76 -10.84 16.15
C HIS A 108 -0.57 -9.91 16.46
N SER A 109 -0.16 -9.09 15.50
CA SER A 109 0.99 -8.20 15.68
C SER A 109 0.78 -7.21 16.82
N PRO A 110 1.78 -7.00 17.69
CA PRO A 110 1.70 -6.01 18.77
C PRO A 110 1.42 -4.58 18.29
N ILE A 111 1.71 -4.26 17.03
CA ILE A 111 1.36 -2.97 16.43
C ILE A 111 -0.16 -2.71 16.46
N CYS A 112 -0.98 -3.75 16.52
CA CYS A 112 -2.45 -3.61 16.59
C CYS A 112 -2.96 -3.13 17.96
N THR A 113 -2.12 -3.07 18.98
CA THR A 113 -2.50 -2.64 20.35
C THR A 113 -2.13 -1.19 20.65
N VAL A 114 -1.72 -0.41 19.64
CA VAL A 114 -1.39 1.00 19.82
C VAL A 114 -2.63 1.86 20.08
N ASP A 115 -2.52 2.83 20.97
CA ASP A 115 -3.61 3.75 21.33
C ASP A 115 -3.76 4.86 20.29
N LEU A 116 -2.70 5.21 19.55
CA LEU A 116 -2.68 6.35 18.64
C LEU A 116 -1.84 6.07 17.41
N LEU A 117 -2.36 6.43 16.24
CA LEU A 117 -1.64 6.43 14.97
C LEU A 117 -1.31 7.87 14.57
N ILE A 118 -0.01 8.17 14.43
CA ILE A 118 0.46 9.50 14.04
C ILE A 118 1.09 9.40 12.65
N PRO A 119 0.45 9.98 11.61
CA PRO A 119 1.05 10.01 10.28
C PRO A 119 2.25 10.96 10.24
N VAL A 120 3.26 10.62 9.45
CA VAL A 120 4.36 11.56 9.16
C VAL A 120 3.80 12.75 8.39
N PRO A 121 3.91 13.99 8.91
CA PRO A 121 3.32 15.16 8.27
C PRO A 121 3.99 15.47 6.93
N LEU A 122 3.19 15.83 5.95
CA LEU A 122 3.69 16.31 4.67
C LEU A 122 3.93 17.82 4.73
N HIS A 123 5.01 18.26 4.07
CA HIS A 123 5.24 19.70 3.85
C HIS A 123 4.03 20.30 3.10
N PRO A 124 3.52 21.52 3.47
CA PRO A 124 2.31 22.12 2.90
C PRO A 124 2.27 22.11 1.37
N ARG A 125 3.36 22.45 0.69
CA ARG A 125 3.45 22.42 -0.78
C ARG A 125 3.21 21.00 -1.34
N LYS A 126 3.76 19.95 -0.69
CA LYS A 126 3.55 18.56 -1.11
C LYS A 126 2.13 18.10 -0.85
N LYS A 127 1.52 18.54 0.27
CA LYS A 127 0.12 18.26 0.57
C LYS A 127 -0.81 18.88 -0.48
N GLN A 128 -0.57 20.14 -0.85
CA GLN A 128 -1.33 20.83 -1.92
C GLN A 128 -1.17 20.13 -3.27
N GLN A 129 0.04 19.70 -3.62
CA GLN A 129 0.33 19.00 -4.87
C GLN A 129 -0.28 17.60 -4.93
N ARG A 130 -0.41 16.90 -3.79
CA ARG A 130 -0.94 15.54 -3.70
C ARG A 130 -2.44 15.48 -3.45
N GLY A 131 -3.04 16.59 -2.96
CA GLY A 131 -4.46 16.63 -2.61
C GLY A 131 -4.84 15.91 -1.29
N TYR A 132 -3.85 15.41 -0.52
CA TYR A 132 -4.05 14.74 0.78
C TYR A 132 -2.83 14.88 1.68
#